data_d0c5d7dfa6a6485444791f4c6c168a90
#
_entry.id   d0c5d7dfa6a6485444791f4c6c168a90
#
_cell.length_a   1.000
_cell.length_b   1.000
_cell.length_c   1.000
_cell.angle_alpha   90.00
_cell.angle_beta   90.00
_cell.angle_gamma   90.00
#
_symmetry.space_group_name_H-M   'P 1'
#
loop_
_entity.id
_entity.type
_entity.pdbx_description
1 polymer ?
#
loop_
_entity_poly.entity_id
_entity_poly.type
_entity_poly.pdbx_seq_one_letter_code
_entity_poly.pdbx_strand_id
1 'polypeptide(L)'
;NELDPLTLRRKCHDFALQWVDIQREDFKRLGVLGDWENPYITLHHSFEAEQIRVFGTMANKGYIYKGKKTVYWCPHCETALAEAEIEYGEQKTPTIFVKMPLVKDNGQTPEAAKGKKAYMVIWTTTPWTMPANVAVALNPALEYAWVECEGEVLFMAKDLLAQVGAVCHKDLSNILGTTLGKDMEFAECVHPFPEYNNRRSLVVMADYVTTEAGTGCVHTAPGHGDVDFETGLKYKLPILCPVDSQGKLTEEAGERFKGMFVFDANIPVLKYLAELNCLLGKENIKHQYAHCWRCKNPIIFRATSQWFASIDGFRDEALKSIDDVQWIPSWGQQRIHNMVSDRHDWCISRQRVWGVPIPVFYCDNCGEHLINEATIDSVANWFEKEGSDAWWAHTAEELLPEGTVCPKCGGKHF
;
A
#
# COMPACT_ATOMS: atom_id res chain seq x y z
N ASN A 1 -19.97 0.26 16.49
CA ASN A 1 -19.30 0.32 17.80
C ASN A 1 -20.22 1.03 18.78
N GLU A 2 -20.75 0.28 19.74
CA GLU A 2 -21.71 0.78 20.73
C GLU A 2 -21.03 1.26 22.03
N LEU A 3 -19.72 1.03 22.17
CA LEU A 3 -18.95 1.36 23.34
C LEU A 3 -17.99 2.53 23.07
N ASP A 4 -17.86 3.43 24.06
CA ASP A 4 -16.80 4.43 24.05
C ASP A 4 -15.41 3.75 24.15
N PRO A 5 -14.33 4.42 23.68
CA PRO A 5 -13.00 3.85 23.66
C PRO A 5 -12.50 3.33 25.01
N LEU A 6 -12.71 4.08 26.08
CA LEU A 6 -12.21 3.72 27.41
C LEU A 6 -12.92 2.49 27.98
N THR A 7 -14.23 2.41 27.83
CA THR A 7 -15.02 1.23 28.23
C THR A 7 -14.62 -0.01 27.42
N LEU A 8 -14.40 0.13 26.11
CA LEU A 8 -13.91 -0.98 25.27
C LEU A 8 -12.54 -1.47 25.75
N ARG A 9 -11.61 -0.56 26.01
CA ARG A 9 -10.27 -0.89 26.48
C ARG A 9 -10.26 -1.65 27.79
N ARG A 10 -11.03 -1.19 28.78
CA ARG A 10 -11.19 -1.87 30.09
C ARG A 10 -11.71 -3.29 29.92
N LYS A 11 -12.73 -3.48 29.08
CA LYS A 11 -13.23 -4.85 28.78
C LYS A 11 -12.18 -5.73 28.12
N CYS A 12 -11.38 -5.18 27.20
CA CYS A 12 -10.29 -5.92 26.56
C CYS A 12 -9.20 -6.30 27.57
N HIS A 13 -8.85 -5.38 28.49
CA HIS A 13 -7.89 -5.60 29.55
C HIS A 13 -8.34 -6.75 30.46
N ASP A 14 -9.57 -6.67 30.99
CA ASP A 14 -10.10 -7.71 31.87
C ASP A 14 -10.18 -9.09 31.19
N PHE A 15 -10.59 -9.09 29.93
CA PHE A 15 -10.59 -10.31 29.11
C PHE A 15 -9.19 -10.89 28.94
N ALA A 16 -8.19 -10.06 28.66
CA ALA A 16 -6.80 -10.50 28.49
C ALA A 16 -6.25 -11.11 29.80
N LEU A 17 -6.49 -10.49 30.94
CA LEU A 17 -6.04 -11.02 32.24
C LEU A 17 -6.74 -12.33 32.61
N GLN A 18 -8.02 -12.46 32.33
CA GLN A 18 -8.72 -13.74 32.52
C GLN A 18 -8.04 -14.87 31.72
N TRP A 19 -7.62 -14.63 30.50
CA TRP A 19 -6.92 -15.62 29.69
C TRP A 19 -5.49 -15.87 30.16
N VAL A 20 -4.81 -14.91 30.73
CA VAL A 20 -3.50 -15.14 31.38
C VAL A 20 -3.62 -16.19 32.47
N ASP A 21 -4.65 -16.09 33.32
CA ASP A 21 -4.86 -17.07 34.42
C ASP A 21 -5.21 -18.46 33.89
N ILE A 22 -6.11 -18.55 32.90
CA ILE A 22 -6.47 -19.82 32.28
C ILE A 22 -5.24 -20.49 31.64
N GLN A 23 -4.48 -19.75 30.83
CA GLN A 23 -3.30 -20.26 30.15
C GLN A 23 -2.19 -20.66 31.14
N ARG A 24 -2.04 -19.93 32.26
CA ARG A 24 -1.09 -20.31 33.33
C ARG A 24 -1.37 -21.71 33.85
N GLU A 25 -2.61 -22.03 34.17
CA GLU A 25 -3.00 -23.35 34.66
C GLU A 25 -2.85 -24.44 33.59
N ASP A 26 -3.17 -24.12 32.35
CA ASP A 26 -3.01 -25.06 31.24
C ASP A 26 -1.50 -25.37 31.00
N PHE A 27 -0.63 -24.38 30.99
CA PHE A 27 0.80 -24.61 30.85
C PHE A 27 1.42 -25.34 32.02
N LYS A 28 1.02 -25.05 33.26
CA LYS A 28 1.43 -25.83 34.46
C LYS A 28 1.00 -27.30 34.30
N ARG A 29 -0.23 -27.58 33.84
CA ARG A 29 -0.73 -28.91 33.60
C ARG A 29 0.06 -29.67 32.52
N LEU A 30 0.53 -28.96 31.48
CA LEU A 30 1.38 -29.53 30.44
C LEU A 30 2.84 -29.75 30.88
N GLY A 31 3.18 -29.38 32.11
CA GLY A 31 4.52 -29.58 32.67
C GLY A 31 5.55 -28.52 32.19
N VAL A 32 5.10 -27.39 31.66
CA VAL A 32 5.99 -26.28 31.28
C VAL A 32 6.54 -25.64 32.56
N LEU A 33 7.86 -25.47 32.61
CA LEU A 33 8.55 -24.80 33.72
C LEU A 33 8.73 -23.31 33.41
N GLY A 34 8.51 -22.49 34.43
CA GLY A 34 8.65 -21.01 34.32
C GLY A 34 8.32 -20.32 35.63
N ASP A 35 8.57 -19.01 35.69
CA ASP A 35 8.12 -18.15 36.79
C ASP A 35 6.65 -17.77 36.57
N TRP A 36 5.76 -18.58 37.10
CA TRP A 36 4.33 -18.42 36.93
C TRP A 36 3.72 -17.30 37.77
N GLU A 37 4.43 -16.87 38.81
CA GLU A 37 3.98 -15.77 39.67
C GLU A 37 4.32 -14.40 39.06
N ASN A 38 5.37 -14.32 38.23
CA ASN A 38 5.80 -13.09 37.55
C ASN A 38 5.84 -13.29 36.02
N PRO A 39 4.70 -13.54 35.37
CA PRO A 39 4.66 -13.75 33.93
C PRO A 39 4.99 -12.46 33.17
N TYR A 40 5.63 -12.60 32.01
CA TYR A 40 5.87 -11.49 31.11
C TYR A 40 4.55 -11.08 30.44
N ILE A 41 4.04 -9.91 30.81
CA ILE A 41 2.75 -9.37 30.31
C ILE A 41 2.97 -7.97 29.75
N THR A 42 2.73 -7.81 28.45
CA THR A 42 2.97 -6.56 27.71
C THR A 42 1.94 -5.45 27.98
N LEU A 43 0.84 -5.76 28.68
CA LEU A 43 -0.17 -4.78 29.08
C LEU A 43 0.06 -4.20 30.49
N HIS A 44 1.18 -4.55 31.14
CA HIS A 44 1.58 -3.85 32.38
C HIS A 44 1.93 -2.40 32.10
N HIS A 45 1.52 -1.50 32.98
CA HIS A 45 1.74 -0.05 32.88
C HIS A 45 3.21 0.32 32.64
N SER A 46 4.13 -0.32 33.36
CA SER A 46 5.58 -0.11 33.18
C SER A 46 6.05 -0.54 31.79
N PHE A 47 5.51 -1.62 31.23
CA PHE A 47 5.87 -2.05 29.89
C PHE A 47 5.38 -1.05 28.83
N GLU A 48 4.13 -0.58 28.95
CA GLU A 48 3.55 0.41 28.04
C GLU A 48 4.34 1.74 28.12
N ALA A 49 4.73 2.17 29.31
CA ALA A 49 5.55 3.36 29.50
C ALA A 49 6.95 3.22 28.84
N GLU A 50 7.62 2.09 29.01
CA GLU A 50 8.92 1.85 28.36
C GLU A 50 8.78 1.77 26.83
N GLN A 51 7.71 1.21 26.31
CA GLN A 51 7.44 1.22 24.87
C GLN A 51 7.36 2.66 24.33
N ILE A 52 6.72 3.57 25.06
CA ILE A 52 6.65 4.99 24.67
C ILE A 52 8.03 5.65 24.73
N ARG A 53 8.86 5.36 25.73
CA ARG A 53 10.24 5.88 25.82
C ARG A 53 11.12 5.41 24.67
N VAL A 54 11.00 4.13 24.28
CA VAL A 54 11.70 3.59 23.10
C VAL A 54 11.24 4.29 21.83
N PHE A 55 9.92 4.45 21.65
CA PHE A 55 9.36 5.20 20.51
C PHE A 55 9.90 6.63 20.46
N GLY A 56 9.94 7.33 21.61
CA GLY A 56 10.48 8.68 21.72
C GLY A 56 11.97 8.74 21.35
N THR A 57 12.75 7.76 21.78
CA THR A 57 14.18 7.66 21.41
C THR A 57 14.34 7.52 19.89
N MET A 58 13.54 6.68 19.25
CA MET A 58 13.53 6.52 17.78
C MET A 58 13.11 7.82 17.07
N ALA A 59 12.09 8.50 17.59
CA ALA A 59 11.61 9.76 17.03
C ALA A 59 12.67 10.87 17.12
N ASN A 60 13.32 11.02 18.27
CA ASN A 60 14.39 12.01 18.49
C ASN A 60 15.64 11.74 17.62
N LYS A 61 15.88 10.48 17.24
CA LYS A 61 16.92 10.09 16.26
C LYS A 61 16.50 10.30 14.81
N GLY A 62 15.25 10.75 14.55
CA GLY A 62 14.74 10.98 13.21
C GLY A 62 14.29 9.73 12.45
N TYR A 63 14.18 8.57 13.12
CA TYR A 63 13.71 7.32 12.48
C TYR A 63 12.19 7.27 12.32
N ILE A 64 11.44 8.03 13.12
CA ILE A 64 9.98 8.07 13.06
C ILE A 64 9.54 9.27 12.22
N TYR A 65 8.70 9.02 11.24
CA TYR A 65 8.15 10.07 10.38
C TYR A 65 6.71 9.76 9.94
N LYS A 66 5.98 10.82 9.60
CA LYS A 66 4.65 10.73 8.99
C LYS A 66 4.78 10.88 7.48
N GLY A 67 4.22 9.96 6.73
CA GLY A 67 4.26 9.99 5.27
C GLY A 67 2.98 9.44 4.64
N LYS A 68 2.70 9.90 3.42
CA LYS A 68 1.67 9.30 2.57
C LYS A 68 2.36 8.27 1.68
N LYS A 69 2.13 7.00 1.97
CA LYS A 69 2.66 5.86 1.18
C LYS A 69 1.55 4.85 0.94
N THR A 70 1.72 4.03 -0.06
CA THR A 70 0.88 2.86 -0.28
C THR A 70 1.14 1.85 0.84
N VAL A 71 0.08 1.37 1.47
CA VAL A 71 0.15 0.35 2.53
C VAL A 71 -0.88 -0.74 2.25
N TYR A 72 -0.63 -1.92 2.80
CA TYR A 72 -1.67 -2.94 2.89
C TYR A 72 -2.80 -2.41 3.76
N TRP A 73 -4.01 -2.47 3.25
CA TRP A 73 -5.21 -1.96 3.93
C TRP A 73 -6.31 -3.01 3.94
N CYS A 74 -6.83 -3.29 5.11
CA CYS A 74 -8.02 -4.13 5.23
C CYS A 74 -9.28 -3.25 5.27
N PRO A 75 -10.12 -3.25 4.20
CA PRO A 75 -11.34 -2.43 4.17
C PRO A 75 -12.41 -2.89 5.15
N HIS A 76 -12.41 -4.18 5.54
CA HIS A 76 -13.34 -4.73 6.53
C HIS A 76 -12.96 -4.40 7.97
N CYS A 77 -11.67 -4.34 8.23
CA CYS A 77 -11.13 -3.94 9.54
C CYS A 77 -10.84 -2.44 9.62
N GLU A 78 -10.89 -1.72 8.52
CA GLU A 78 -10.60 -0.28 8.39
C GLU A 78 -9.23 0.09 9.01
N THR A 79 -8.19 -0.68 8.70
CA THR A 79 -6.85 -0.46 9.28
C THR A 79 -5.74 -0.85 8.32
N ALA A 80 -4.60 -0.16 8.46
CA ALA A 80 -3.34 -0.55 7.85
C ALA A 80 -2.83 -1.88 8.42
N LEU A 81 -2.09 -2.62 7.62
CA LEU A 81 -1.44 -3.89 7.98
C LEU A 81 0.05 -3.81 7.65
N ALA A 82 0.86 -4.53 8.44
CA ALA A 82 2.24 -4.85 8.07
C ALA A 82 2.27 -6.15 7.25
N GLU A 83 3.40 -6.42 6.61
CA GLU A 83 3.61 -7.64 5.82
C GLU A 83 3.35 -8.92 6.64
N ALA A 84 3.77 -8.96 7.91
CA ALA A 84 3.53 -10.09 8.81
C ALA A 84 2.04 -10.31 9.19
N GLU A 85 1.17 -9.37 8.86
CA GLU A 85 -0.27 -9.43 9.13
C GLU A 85 -1.08 -9.83 7.89
N ILE A 86 -0.41 -10.37 6.86
CA ILE A 86 -1.01 -10.81 5.62
C ILE A 86 -0.85 -12.33 5.50
N GLU A 87 -1.91 -12.96 5.02
CA GLU A 87 -1.91 -14.37 4.64
C GLU A 87 -2.27 -14.46 3.15
N TYR A 88 -1.64 -15.38 2.42
CA TYR A 88 -1.96 -15.58 1.01
C TYR A 88 -2.93 -16.72 0.84
N GLY A 89 -3.97 -16.50 0.05
CA GLY A 89 -4.99 -17.47 -0.30
C GLY A 89 -5.32 -17.45 -1.79
N GLU A 90 -5.83 -18.55 -2.32
CA GLU A 90 -6.25 -18.64 -3.70
C GLU A 90 -7.50 -17.78 -3.93
N GLN A 91 -7.44 -16.88 -4.90
CA GLN A 91 -8.58 -16.05 -5.32
C GLN A 91 -8.75 -16.10 -6.83
N LYS A 92 -10.01 -16.11 -7.27
CA LYS A 92 -10.37 -15.96 -8.67
C LYS A 92 -10.76 -14.52 -8.95
N THR A 93 -10.01 -13.85 -9.83
CA THR A 93 -10.27 -12.46 -10.20
C THR A 93 -10.46 -12.30 -11.71
N PRO A 94 -11.31 -11.37 -12.16
CA PRO A 94 -11.35 -10.98 -13.55
C PRO A 94 -10.09 -10.21 -13.91
N THR A 95 -9.47 -10.55 -15.03
CA THR A 95 -8.42 -9.77 -15.65
C THR A 95 -8.91 -9.17 -16.95
N ILE A 96 -8.42 -7.99 -17.28
CA ILE A 96 -8.86 -7.24 -18.45
C ILE A 96 -7.70 -6.72 -19.28
N PHE A 97 -7.90 -6.71 -20.58
CA PHE A 97 -7.04 -6.09 -21.58
C PHE A 97 -7.72 -4.82 -22.08
N VAL A 98 -7.09 -3.65 -21.84
CA VAL A 98 -7.72 -2.35 -22.06
C VAL A 98 -6.95 -1.56 -23.10
N LYS A 99 -7.65 -1.01 -24.08
CA LYS A 99 -7.12 -0.09 -25.10
C LYS A 99 -7.03 1.32 -24.51
N MET A 100 -5.81 1.84 -24.33
CA MET A 100 -5.54 3.21 -23.91
C MET A 100 -5.24 4.07 -25.14
N PRO A 101 -6.09 5.06 -25.49
CA PRO A 101 -5.87 5.86 -26.70
C PRO A 101 -4.52 6.59 -26.65
N LEU A 102 -3.65 6.35 -27.62
CA LEU A 102 -2.35 7.00 -27.76
C LEU A 102 -2.52 8.33 -28.45
N VAL A 103 -2.05 9.43 -27.85
CA VAL A 103 -2.19 10.79 -28.39
C VAL A 103 -0.86 11.46 -28.67
N LYS A 104 0.24 10.95 -28.11
CA LYS A 104 1.61 11.38 -28.38
C LYS A 104 2.51 10.14 -28.42
N ASP A 105 3.14 9.92 -29.55
CA ASP A 105 3.91 8.70 -29.85
C ASP A 105 5.43 8.92 -30.00
N ASN A 106 5.92 10.13 -29.72
CA ASN A 106 7.33 10.55 -29.91
C ASN A 106 7.86 10.33 -31.32
N GLY A 107 6.97 10.25 -32.31
CA GLY A 107 7.34 10.00 -33.73
C GLY A 107 7.67 8.52 -34.01
N GLN A 108 7.28 7.61 -33.13
CA GLN A 108 7.58 6.17 -33.25
C GLN A 108 6.53 5.40 -34.05
N THR A 109 5.38 5.99 -34.35
CA THR A 109 4.34 5.35 -35.15
C THR A 109 4.87 5.02 -36.56
N PRO A 110 4.88 3.75 -36.98
CA PRO A 110 5.33 3.37 -38.32
C PRO A 110 4.50 4.04 -39.43
N GLU A 111 5.09 4.25 -40.61
CA GLU A 111 4.43 4.88 -41.75
C GLU A 111 3.11 4.17 -42.12
N ALA A 112 3.13 2.81 -42.09
CA ALA A 112 1.95 1.97 -42.37
C ALA A 112 0.80 2.12 -41.35
N ALA A 113 1.09 2.68 -40.16
CA ALA A 113 0.11 2.93 -39.09
C ALA A 113 -0.40 4.38 -39.08
N LYS A 114 0.22 5.29 -39.83
CA LYS A 114 -0.18 6.71 -39.87
C LYS A 114 -1.61 6.91 -40.32
N GLY A 115 -2.32 7.82 -39.63
CA GLY A 115 -3.72 8.12 -39.89
C GLY A 115 -4.73 7.14 -39.31
N LYS A 116 -4.28 6.03 -38.71
CA LYS A 116 -5.13 5.11 -37.95
C LYS A 116 -5.17 5.48 -36.47
N LYS A 117 -6.25 5.12 -35.79
CA LYS A 117 -6.32 5.25 -34.32
C LYS A 117 -5.39 4.22 -33.68
N ALA A 118 -4.48 4.69 -32.84
CA ALA A 118 -3.51 3.86 -32.12
C ALA A 118 -3.83 3.79 -30.63
N TYR A 119 -3.59 2.62 -30.04
CA TYR A 119 -3.86 2.33 -28.65
C TYR A 119 -2.72 1.54 -28.03
N MET A 120 -2.28 1.90 -26.82
CA MET A 120 -1.52 0.98 -25.98
C MET A 120 -2.47 0.01 -25.31
N VAL A 121 -2.14 -1.27 -25.32
CA VAL A 121 -2.98 -2.30 -24.68
C VAL A 121 -2.36 -2.63 -23.32
N ILE A 122 -3.01 -2.20 -22.26
CA ILE A 122 -2.63 -2.55 -20.88
C ILE A 122 -3.35 -3.80 -20.41
N TRP A 123 -2.79 -4.46 -19.40
CA TRP A 123 -3.40 -5.58 -18.71
C TRP A 123 -3.44 -5.32 -17.21
N THR A 124 -4.54 -5.69 -16.55
CA THR A 124 -4.67 -5.59 -15.10
C THR A 124 -5.54 -6.70 -14.52
N THR A 125 -5.18 -7.14 -13.30
CA THR A 125 -5.93 -8.08 -12.47
C THR A 125 -6.90 -7.38 -11.52
N THR A 126 -6.87 -6.05 -11.46
CA THR A 126 -7.64 -5.22 -10.53
C THR A 126 -8.39 -4.11 -11.28
N PRO A 127 -9.45 -4.42 -12.02
CA PRO A 127 -10.19 -3.45 -12.85
C PRO A 127 -10.64 -2.21 -12.09
N TRP A 128 -10.97 -2.34 -10.81
CA TRP A 128 -11.42 -1.24 -9.94
C TRP A 128 -10.37 -0.12 -9.74
N THR A 129 -9.08 -0.37 -10.06
CA THR A 129 -8.03 0.66 -9.97
C THR A 129 -7.95 1.55 -11.21
N MET A 130 -8.67 1.23 -12.29
CA MET A 130 -8.68 2.02 -13.53
C MET A 130 -8.96 3.52 -13.30
N PRO A 131 -9.89 3.94 -12.43
CA PRO A 131 -10.09 5.36 -12.14
C PRO A 131 -8.86 6.09 -11.60
N ALA A 132 -7.89 5.37 -11.02
CA ALA A 132 -6.65 5.93 -10.48
C ALA A 132 -5.46 5.83 -11.45
N ASN A 133 -5.65 5.38 -12.69
CA ASN A 133 -4.58 5.31 -13.70
C ASN A 133 -3.99 6.68 -13.98
N VAL A 134 -2.65 6.77 -14.01
CA VAL A 134 -1.90 7.99 -14.35
C VAL A 134 -0.70 7.71 -15.27
N ALA A 135 -0.36 6.44 -15.47
CA ALA A 135 0.75 6.07 -16.35
C ALA A 135 0.56 4.67 -16.95
N VAL A 136 1.36 4.38 -17.97
CA VAL A 136 1.60 3.06 -18.54
C VAL A 136 3.09 2.78 -18.44
N ALA A 137 3.49 1.74 -17.70
CA ALA A 137 4.89 1.36 -17.58
C ALA A 137 5.30 0.37 -18.67
N LEU A 138 6.46 0.61 -19.28
CA LEU A 138 7.11 -0.24 -20.27
C LEU A 138 8.50 -0.63 -19.77
N ASN A 139 9.00 -1.77 -20.22
CA ASN A 139 10.41 -2.13 -20.03
C ASN A 139 11.25 -1.48 -21.14
N PRO A 140 12.31 -0.72 -20.79
CA PRO A 140 13.12 -0.01 -21.78
C PRO A 140 13.84 -0.93 -22.78
N ALA A 141 14.13 -2.17 -22.40
CA ALA A 141 14.87 -3.13 -23.21
C ALA A 141 14.00 -4.04 -24.08
N LEU A 142 12.68 -4.10 -23.84
CA LEU A 142 11.79 -4.96 -24.62
C LEU A 142 11.42 -4.34 -25.97
N GLU A 143 11.18 -5.21 -26.95
CA GLU A 143 10.65 -4.85 -28.27
C GLU A 143 9.11 -4.89 -28.22
N TYR A 144 8.49 -3.80 -28.65
CA TYR A 144 7.04 -3.64 -28.75
C TYR A 144 6.62 -3.57 -30.21
N ALA A 145 5.50 -4.18 -30.53
CA ALA A 145 4.97 -4.22 -31.88
C ALA A 145 3.76 -3.29 -32.05
N TRP A 146 3.69 -2.65 -33.21
CA TRP A 146 2.53 -1.95 -33.75
C TRP A 146 1.76 -2.94 -34.63
N VAL A 147 0.56 -3.33 -34.21
CA VAL A 147 -0.20 -4.39 -34.85
C VAL A 147 -1.54 -3.84 -35.35
N GLU A 148 -1.84 -4.09 -36.61
CA GLU A 148 -3.17 -3.77 -37.13
C GLU A 148 -4.17 -4.84 -36.70
N CYS A 149 -5.27 -4.40 -36.11
CA CYS A 149 -6.37 -5.24 -35.69
C CYS A 149 -7.70 -4.52 -35.93
N GLU A 150 -8.55 -5.08 -36.77
CA GLU A 150 -9.91 -4.57 -37.06
C GLU A 150 -9.93 -3.06 -37.43
N GLY A 151 -8.93 -2.59 -38.18
CA GLY A 151 -8.81 -1.20 -38.63
C GLY A 151 -8.22 -0.22 -37.64
N GLU A 152 -7.86 -0.67 -36.44
CA GLU A 152 -7.15 0.06 -35.41
C GLU A 152 -5.70 -0.44 -35.31
N VAL A 153 -4.84 0.32 -34.64
CA VAL A 153 -3.45 -0.07 -34.36
C VAL A 153 -3.29 -0.30 -32.87
N LEU A 154 -2.81 -1.46 -32.49
CA LEU A 154 -2.55 -1.86 -31.12
C LEU A 154 -1.04 -1.90 -30.87
N PHE A 155 -0.60 -1.40 -29.72
CA PHE A 155 0.80 -1.39 -29.28
C PHE A 155 0.96 -2.23 -28.01
N MET A 156 1.80 -3.26 -28.05
CA MET A 156 2.10 -4.14 -26.93
C MET A 156 3.41 -4.91 -27.17
N ALA A 157 3.95 -5.59 -26.16
CA ALA A 157 5.17 -6.36 -26.28
C ALA A 157 5.03 -7.44 -27.39
N LYS A 158 6.01 -7.50 -28.28
CA LYS A 158 6.02 -8.38 -29.46
C LYS A 158 5.90 -9.85 -29.09
N ASP A 159 6.60 -10.26 -28.04
CA ASP A 159 6.63 -11.65 -27.57
C ASP A 159 5.28 -12.14 -27.02
N LEU A 160 4.38 -11.22 -26.64
CA LEU A 160 3.08 -11.53 -26.06
C LEU A 160 1.92 -11.54 -27.07
N LEU A 161 2.16 -11.18 -28.34
CA LEU A 161 1.10 -11.06 -29.35
C LEU A 161 0.28 -12.34 -29.52
N ALA A 162 0.95 -13.50 -29.60
CA ALA A 162 0.26 -14.78 -29.80
C ALA A 162 -0.66 -15.12 -28.60
N GLN A 163 -0.15 -14.91 -27.39
CA GLN A 163 -0.90 -15.15 -26.15
C GLN A 163 -2.11 -14.21 -26.04
N VAL A 164 -1.90 -12.90 -26.23
CA VAL A 164 -2.96 -11.89 -26.16
C VAL A 164 -4.00 -12.13 -27.26
N GLY A 165 -3.57 -12.45 -28.50
CA GLY A 165 -4.47 -12.79 -29.60
C GLY A 165 -5.36 -13.99 -29.28
N ALA A 166 -4.80 -15.04 -28.69
CA ALA A 166 -5.55 -16.22 -28.27
C ALA A 166 -6.60 -15.90 -27.19
N VAL A 167 -6.20 -15.17 -26.14
CA VAL A 167 -7.10 -14.81 -25.01
C VAL A 167 -8.18 -13.83 -25.45
N CYS A 168 -7.83 -12.83 -26.25
CA CYS A 168 -8.78 -11.80 -26.72
C CYS A 168 -9.58 -12.21 -27.96
N HIS A 169 -9.30 -13.39 -28.52
CA HIS A 169 -9.89 -13.87 -29.80
C HIS A 169 -9.70 -12.87 -30.94
N LYS A 170 -8.48 -12.33 -31.07
CA LYS A 170 -8.08 -11.35 -32.06
C LYS A 170 -6.94 -11.88 -32.93
N ASP A 171 -6.95 -11.56 -34.21
CA ASP A 171 -5.77 -11.77 -35.07
C ASP A 171 -4.80 -10.60 -34.89
N LEU A 172 -3.64 -10.88 -34.29
CA LEU A 172 -2.56 -9.94 -34.03
C LEU A 172 -1.30 -10.27 -34.87
N SER A 173 -1.47 -10.90 -36.01
CA SER A 173 -0.35 -11.32 -36.89
C SER A 173 0.15 -10.20 -37.80
N ASN A 174 -0.66 -9.18 -38.11
CA ASN A 174 -0.29 -8.08 -38.99
C ASN A 174 0.55 -7.01 -38.31
N ILE A 175 1.85 -7.24 -38.19
CA ILE A 175 2.81 -6.32 -37.57
C ILE A 175 3.22 -5.24 -38.57
N LEU A 176 2.94 -3.98 -38.28
CA LEU A 176 3.25 -2.80 -39.08
C LEU A 176 4.65 -2.24 -38.82
N GLY A 177 5.24 -2.55 -37.66
CA GLY A 177 6.56 -2.15 -37.24
C GLY A 177 6.83 -2.46 -35.79
N THR A 178 8.05 -2.22 -35.32
CA THR A 178 8.47 -2.44 -33.94
C THR A 178 9.21 -1.23 -33.39
N THR A 179 9.18 -1.06 -32.05
CA THR A 179 9.83 0.05 -31.34
C THR A 179 10.36 -0.48 -30.01
N LEU A 180 11.55 -0.07 -29.58
CA LEU A 180 12.03 -0.38 -28.24
C LEU A 180 11.26 0.42 -27.18
N GLY A 181 11.02 -0.18 -26.02
CA GLY A 181 10.30 0.48 -24.95
C GLY A 181 10.86 1.84 -24.56
N LYS A 182 12.20 1.98 -24.48
CA LYS A 182 12.88 3.24 -24.17
C LYS A 182 12.53 4.40 -25.10
N ASP A 183 12.20 4.11 -26.36
CA ASP A 183 11.92 5.13 -27.37
C ASP A 183 10.49 5.71 -27.21
N MET A 184 9.66 5.04 -26.39
CA MET A 184 8.32 5.48 -26.01
C MET A 184 8.27 6.26 -24.68
N GLU A 185 9.41 6.46 -23.99
CA GLU A 185 9.42 7.23 -22.75
C GLU A 185 8.86 8.65 -22.95
N PHE A 186 7.95 9.08 -22.06
CA PHE A 186 7.19 10.33 -22.16
C PHE A 186 6.21 10.44 -23.34
N ALA A 187 5.89 9.34 -24.03
CA ALA A 187 4.69 9.25 -24.84
C ALA A 187 3.44 9.40 -23.95
N GLU A 188 2.29 9.72 -24.52
CA GLU A 188 1.09 9.99 -23.73
C GLU A 188 -0.11 9.23 -24.27
N CYS A 189 -0.85 8.60 -23.38
CA CYS A 189 -2.19 8.10 -23.60
C CYS A 189 -3.24 8.99 -22.93
N VAL A 190 -4.47 8.91 -23.39
CA VAL A 190 -5.65 9.47 -22.72
C VAL A 190 -6.31 8.37 -21.92
N HIS A 191 -6.86 8.71 -20.78
CA HIS A 191 -7.66 7.77 -19.99
C HIS A 191 -8.89 7.31 -20.81
N PRO A 192 -9.25 6.02 -20.80
CA PRO A 192 -10.37 5.52 -21.61
C PRO A 192 -11.73 6.07 -21.15
N PHE A 193 -11.86 6.51 -19.88
CA PHE A 193 -13.10 7.09 -19.37
C PHE A 193 -13.19 8.58 -19.74
N PRO A 194 -14.28 9.02 -20.42
CA PRO A 194 -14.44 10.40 -20.87
C PRO A 194 -14.39 11.45 -19.75
N GLU A 195 -14.83 11.11 -18.56
CA GLU A 195 -14.81 12.00 -17.39
C GLU A 195 -13.38 12.38 -16.95
N TYR A 196 -12.37 11.65 -17.42
CA TYR A 196 -10.96 11.91 -17.15
C TYR A 196 -10.18 12.41 -18.39
N ASN A 197 -10.85 12.96 -19.39
CA ASN A 197 -10.24 13.41 -20.66
C ASN A 197 -9.07 14.38 -20.46
N ASN A 198 -9.06 15.15 -19.36
CA ASN A 198 -7.98 16.07 -19.02
C ASN A 198 -6.77 15.38 -18.37
N ARG A 199 -6.88 14.09 -18.02
CA ARG A 199 -5.81 13.32 -17.41
C ARG A 199 -5.02 12.61 -18.51
N ARG A 200 -3.71 12.84 -18.51
CA ARG A 200 -2.78 12.09 -19.35
C ARG A 200 -2.25 10.90 -18.57
N SER A 201 -2.17 9.77 -19.25
CA SER A 201 -1.47 8.58 -18.79
C SER A 201 -0.09 8.58 -19.45
N LEU A 202 0.92 8.93 -18.65
CA LEU A 202 2.29 9.07 -19.13
C LEU A 202 2.93 7.72 -19.37
N VAL A 203 3.66 7.55 -20.45
CA VAL A 203 4.48 6.35 -20.65
C VAL A 203 5.78 6.49 -19.88
N VAL A 204 6.05 5.54 -19.00
CA VAL A 204 7.20 5.53 -18.07
C VAL A 204 8.01 4.25 -18.19
N MET A 205 9.29 4.29 -17.83
CA MET A 205 10.18 3.13 -17.90
C MET A 205 10.30 2.44 -16.54
N ALA A 206 10.12 1.10 -16.56
CA ALA A 206 10.19 0.27 -15.36
C ALA A 206 10.77 -1.12 -15.69
N ASP A 207 11.85 -1.49 -14.99
CA ASP A 207 12.56 -2.75 -15.22
C ASP A 207 11.77 -3.98 -14.73
N TYR A 208 10.78 -3.78 -13.86
CA TYR A 208 9.90 -4.86 -13.37
C TYR A 208 8.88 -5.35 -14.42
N VAL A 209 8.73 -4.66 -15.55
CA VAL A 209 7.83 -5.11 -16.62
C VAL A 209 8.48 -6.29 -17.34
N THR A 210 7.79 -7.42 -17.40
CA THR A 210 8.26 -8.67 -18.01
C THR A 210 7.35 -9.12 -19.15
N THR A 211 7.74 -10.18 -19.85
CA THR A 211 6.95 -10.84 -20.90
C THR A 211 6.39 -12.20 -20.43
N GLU A 212 6.32 -12.44 -19.13
CA GLU A 212 5.76 -13.69 -18.58
C GLU A 212 4.22 -13.73 -18.66
N ALA A 213 3.59 -12.56 -18.54
CA ALA A 213 2.13 -12.44 -18.61
C ALA A 213 1.70 -11.03 -19.05
N GLY A 214 0.44 -10.90 -19.43
CA GLY A 214 -0.19 -9.62 -19.79
C GLY A 214 0.17 -9.15 -21.18
N THR A 215 0.56 -7.89 -21.32
CA THR A 215 0.79 -7.21 -22.61
C THR A 215 2.17 -6.55 -22.71
N GLY A 216 2.97 -6.57 -21.63
CA GLY A 216 4.19 -5.77 -21.52
C GLY A 216 3.94 -4.25 -21.36
N CYS A 217 2.68 -3.82 -21.30
CA CYS A 217 2.25 -2.47 -20.98
C CYS A 217 1.49 -2.52 -19.66
N VAL A 218 2.10 -2.05 -18.58
CA VAL A 218 1.54 -2.20 -17.23
C VAL A 218 0.77 -0.95 -16.85
N HIS A 219 -0.51 -1.14 -16.49
CA HIS A 219 -1.34 -0.12 -15.85
C HIS A 219 -0.70 0.34 -14.55
N THR A 220 -0.48 1.64 -14.39
CA THR A 220 0.19 2.23 -13.23
C THR A 220 -0.75 3.16 -12.48
N ALA A 221 -1.01 2.82 -11.22
CA ALA A 221 -1.83 3.58 -10.27
C ALA A 221 -1.09 3.73 -8.93
N PRO A 222 -0.27 4.79 -8.75
CA PRO A 222 0.60 4.98 -7.59
C PRO A 222 -0.09 4.95 -6.22
N GLY A 223 -1.40 5.15 -6.17
CA GLY A 223 -2.18 5.03 -4.93
C GLY A 223 -2.55 3.60 -4.55
N HIS A 224 -2.30 2.60 -5.42
CA HIS A 224 -2.80 1.22 -5.28
C HIS A 224 -1.78 0.11 -5.56
N GLY A 225 -0.48 0.42 -5.52
CA GLY A 225 0.60 -0.55 -5.68
C GLY A 225 1.93 0.01 -5.21
N ASP A 226 2.77 -0.81 -4.56
CA ASP A 226 4.07 -0.35 -4.04
C ASP A 226 5.03 0.01 -5.17
N VAL A 227 5.19 -0.87 -6.15
CA VAL A 227 6.05 -0.59 -7.33
C VAL A 227 5.52 0.56 -8.19
N ASP A 228 4.20 0.72 -8.24
CA ASP A 228 3.54 1.86 -8.90
C ASP A 228 3.83 3.16 -8.15
N PHE A 229 3.83 3.10 -6.81
CA PHE A 229 4.16 4.23 -5.95
C PHE A 229 5.60 4.70 -6.16
N GLU A 230 6.57 3.77 -6.14
CA GLU A 230 7.98 4.07 -6.39
C GLU A 230 8.19 4.67 -7.80
N THR A 231 7.56 4.08 -8.80
CA THR A 231 7.55 4.62 -10.17
C THR A 231 6.92 6.01 -10.20
N GLY A 232 5.83 6.20 -9.45
CA GLY A 232 5.16 7.49 -9.30
C GLY A 232 6.06 8.56 -8.70
N LEU A 233 6.86 8.23 -7.69
CA LEU A 233 7.86 9.15 -7.11
C LEU A 233 8.96 9.50 -8.12
N LYS A 234 9.50 8.50 -8.81
CA LYS A 234 10.56 8.67 -9.83
C LYS A 234 10.13 9.65 -10.93
N TYR A 235 8.91 9.52 -11.42
CA TYR A 235 8.37 10.35 -12.51
C TYR A 235 7.51 11.53 -12.03
N LYS A 236 7.43 11.76 -10.71
CA LYS A 236 6.61 12.82 -10.08
C LYS A 236 5.14 12.76 -10.51
N LEU A 237 4.59 11.56 -10.63
CA LEU A 237 3.20 11.35 -10.97
C LEU A 237 2.28 11.68 -9.78
N PRO A 238 1.02 12.08 -10.03
CA PRO A 238 0.06 12.29 -8.97
C PRO A 238 -0.28 10.96 -8.28
N ILE A 239 -0.36 10.96 -6.94
CA ILE A 239 -0.76 9.82 -6.14
C ILE A 239 -2.25 9.91 -5.89
N LEU A 240 -3.03 9.39 -6.84
CA LEU A 240 -4.49 9.32 -6.75
C LEU A 240 -4.91 8.07 -5.99
N CYS A 241 -5.80 8.23 -5.02
CA CYS A 241 -6.33 7.13 -4.23
C CYS A 241 -7.83 7.36 -3.97
N PRO A 242 -8.68 7.18 -4.99
CA PRO A 242 -10.11 7.44 -4.92
C PRO A 242 -10.86 6.34 -4.14
N VAL A 243 -10.35 5.93 -2.97
CA VAL A 243 -10.90 4.87 -2.12
C VAL A 243 -10.84 5.30 -0.66
N ASP A 244 -11.96 5.22 0.04
CA ASP A 244 -12.09 5.55 1.45
C ASP A 244 -11.58 4.43 2.39
N SER A 245 -11.73 4.61 3.71
CA SER A 245 -11.28 3.62 4.70
C SER A 245 -12.07 2.31 4.63
N GLN A 246 -13.30 2.34 4.16
CA GLN A 246 -14.19 1.18 4.02
C GLN A 246 -13.99 0.44 2.69
N GLY A 247 -13.04 0.88 1.87
CA GLY A 247 -12.80 0.32 0.55
C GLY A 247 -13.88 0.70 -0.47
N LYS A 248 -14.58 1.80 -0.26
CA LYS A 248 -15.57 2.33 -1.20
C LYS A 248 -14.93 3.39 -2.07
N LEU A 249 -15.26 3.36 -3.35
CA LEU A 249 -14.83 4.36 -4.31
C LEU A 249 -15.45 5.73 -3.95
N THR A 250 -14.62 6.77 -3.92
CA THR A 250 -15.03 8.14 -3.64
C THR A 250 -15.52 8.86 -4.90
N GLU A 251 -15.96 10.11 -4.78
CA GLU A 251 -16.35 10.93 -5.93
C GLU A 251 -15.20 11.18 -6.92
N GLU A 252 -13.94 11.08 -6.47
CA GLU A 252 -12.77 11.15 -7.35
C GLU A 252 -12.71 10.00 -8.37
N ALA A 253 -13.41 8.89 -8.08
CA ALA A 253 -13.58 7.77 -9.01
C ALA A 253 -14.72 8.00 -10.03
N GLY A 254 -15.33 9.19 -10.04
CA GLY A 254 -16.47 9.54 -10.89
C GLY A 254 -17.81 9.08 -10.31
N GLU A 255 -18.87 9.81 -10.65
CA GLU A 255 -20.23 9.56 -10.14
C GLU A 255 -20.76 8.16 -10.46
N ARG A 256 -20.28 7.55 -11.55
CA ARG A 256 -20.68 6.19 -11.97
C ARG A 256 -20.26 5.13 -10.94
N PHE A 257 -19.14 5.31 -10.26
CA PHE A 257 -18.54 4.31 -9.37
C PHE A 257 -18.59 4.72 -7.89
N LYS A 258 -18.89 5.96 -7.58
CA LYS A 258 -18.97 6.52 -6.23
C LYS A 258 -19.81 5.64 -5.30
N GLY A 259 -19.27 5.34 -4.13
CA GLY A 259 -19.91 4.53 -3.09
C GLY A 259 -19.86 3.01 -3.32
N MET A 260 -19.39 2.52 -4.48
CA MET A 260 -19.23 1.09 -4.72
C MET A 260 -18.04 0.55 -3.93
N PHE A 261 -18.21 -0.64 -3.34
CA PHE A 261 -17.10 -1.38 -2.77
C PHE A 261 -16.15 -1.83 -3.90
N VAL A 262 -14.84 -1.71 -3.69
CA VAL A 262 -13.84 -1.89 -4.76
C VAL A 262 -13.95 -3.23 -5.50
N PHE A 263 -14.18 -4.34 -4.78
CA PHE A 263 -14.31 -5.66 -5.42
C PHE A 263 -15.61 -5.80 -6.21
N ASP A 264 -16.68 -5.11 -5.79
CA ASP A 264 -17.96 -5.09 -6.53
C ASP A 264 -17.87 -4.18 -7.77
N ALA A 265 -16.99 -3.18 -7.76
CA ALA A 265 -16.78 -2.27 -8.88
C ALA A 265 -16.10 -2.92 -10.10
N ASN A 266 -15.47 -4.08 -9.96
CA ASN A 266 -14.78 -4.77 -11.06
C ASN A 266 -15.71 -4.99 -12.28
N ILE A 267 -16.92 -5.49 -12.06
CA ILE A 267 -17.88 -5.76 -13.14
C ILE A 267 -18.45 -4.48 -13.76
N PRO A 268 -18.88 -3.45 -13.00
CA PRO A 268 -19.24 -2.14 -13.54
C PRO A 268 -18.14 -1.49 -14.38
N VAL A 269 -16.88 -1.49 -13.92
CA VAL A 269 -15.74 -0.96 -14.69
C VAL A 269 -15.56 -1.70 -16.01
N LEU A 270 -15.63 -3.02 -15.98
CA LEU A 270 -15.50 -3.86 -17.18
C LEU A 270 -16.62 -3.58 -18.19
N LYS A 271 -17.86 -3.46 -17.71
CA LYS A 271 -19.01 -3.11 -18.59
C LYS A 271 -18.80 -1.73 -19.22
N TYR A 272 -18.35 -0.75 -18.46
CA TYR A 272 -18.13 0.59 -18.95
C TYR A 272 -17.02 0.65 -20.00
N LEU A 273 -15.92 -0.07 -19.82
CA LEU A 273 -14.87 -0.21 -20.83
C LEU A 273 -15.39 -0.86 -22.13
N ALA A 274 -16.29 -1.82 -22.01
CA ALA A 274 -16.93 -2.44 -23.18
C ALA A 274 -17.88 -1.46 -23.90
N GLU A 275 -18.71 -0.69 -23.19
CA GLU A 275 -19.57 0.36 -23.74
C GLU A 275 -18.74 1.40 -24.54
N LEU A 276 -17.54 1.73 -24.06
CA LEU A 276 -16.62 2.67 -24.69
C LEU A 276 -15.76 2.07 -25.80
N ASN A 277 -15.96 0.78 -26.14
CA ASN A 277 -15.11 0.03 -27.07
C ASN A 277 -13.61 0.06 -26.71
N CYS A 278 -13.29 0.18 -25.40
CA CYS A 278 -11.93 0.16 -24.88
C CYS A 278 -11.53 -1.20 -24.26
N LEU A 279 -12.45 -2.13 -24.08
CA LEU A 279 -12.18 -3.49 -23.62
C LEU A 279 -11.78 -4.37 -24.81
N LEU A 280 -10.51 -4.79 -24.90
CA LEU A 280 -10.03 -5.69 -25.96
C LEU A 280 -10.38 -7.15 -25.65
N GLY A 281 -10.25 -7.56 -24.37
CA GLY A 281 -10.53 -8.91 -23.93
C GLY A 281 -10.60 -9.01 -22.42
N LYS A 282 -11.05 -10.17 -21.94
CA LYS A 282 -11.11 -10.51 -20.50
C LYS A 282 -10.93 -11.99 -20.30
N GLU A 283 -10.38 -12.36 -19.15
CA GLU A 283 -10.35 -13.74 -18.65
C GLU A 283 -10.48 -13.76 -17.13
N ASN A 284 -10.66 -14.94 -16.54
CA ASN A 284 -10.60 -15.10 -15.11
C ASN A 284 -9.37 -15.92 -14.78
N ILE A 285 -8.53 -15.41 -13.89
CA ILE A 285 -7.34 -16.11 -13.41
C ILE A 285 -7.52 -16.52 -11.95
N LYS A 286 -6.87 -17.60 -11.56
CA LYS A 286 -6.67 -17.99 -10.17
C LYS A 286 -5.25 -17.67 -9.79
N HIS A 287 -5.08 -16.93 -8.71
CA HIS A 287 -3.76 -16.54 -8.21
C HIS A 287 -3.76 -16.43 -6.70
N GLN A 288 -2.57 -16.37 -6.10
CA GLN A 288 -2.42 -16.09 -4.68
C GLN A 288 -2.72 -14.61 -4.44
N TYR A 289 -3.66 -14.33 -3.53
CA TYR A 289 -4.07 -12.98 -3.18
C TYR A 289 -3.88 -12.73 -1.68
N ALA A 290 -3.51 -11.52 -1.32
CA ALA A 290 -3.27 -11.16 0.06
C ALA A 290 -4.59 -10.97 0.84
N HIS A 291 -4.68 -11.59 2.00
CA HIS A 291 -5.82 -11.56 2.91
C HIS A 291 -5.40 -11.05 4.28
N CYS A 292 -6.31 -10.40 4.98
CA CYS A 292 -6.12 -9.96 6.35
C CYS A 292 -6.02 -11.17 7.31
N TRP A 293 -4.97 -11.26 8.10
CA TRP A 293 -4.77 -12.32 9.08
C TRP A 293 -5.90 -12.47 10.11
N ARG A 294 -6.61 -11.35 10.39
CA ARG A 294 -7.68 -11.29 11.40
C ARG A 294 -9.05 -11.69 10.85
N CYS A 295 -9.52 -11.00 9.81
CA CYS A 295 -10.87 -11.23 9.27
C CYS A 295 -10.90 -12.18 8.06
N LYS A 296 -9.72 -12.60 7.57
CA LYS A 296 -9.54 -13.49 6.42
C LYS A 296 -10.11 -12.98 5.10
N ASN A 297 -10.53 -11.72 5.05
CA ASN A 297 -11.00 -11.08 3.82
C ASN A 297 -9.84 -10.56 2.98
N PRO A 298 -10.01 -10.45 1.65
CA PRO A 298 -9.02 -9.86 0.78
C PRO A 298 -8.74 -8.41 1.16
N ILE A 299 -7.49 -8.01 1.02
CA ILE A 299 -7.01 -6.65 1.31
C ILE A 299 -6.82 -5.86 0.02
N ILE A 300 -6.54 -4.57 0.17
CA ILE A 300 -6.18 -3.68 -0.95
C ILE A 300 -4.88 -2.96 -0.63
N PHE A 301 -4.23 -2.41 -1.66
CA PHE A 301 -3.23 -1.36 -1.49
C PHE A 301 -3.93 0.00 -1.49
N ARG A 302 -3.58 0.85 -0.51
CA ARG A 302 -4.20 2.17 -0.34
C ARG A 302 -3.15 3.19 0.09
N ALA A 303 -2.96 4.24 -0.70
CA ALA A 303 -2.10 5.36 -0.30
C ALA A 303 -2.81 6.18 0.79
N THR A 304 -2.23 6.20 1.97
CA THR A 304 -2.76 6.93 3.13
C THR A 304 -1.63 7.47 4.00
N SER A 305 -1.91 8.54 4.73
CA SER A 305 -0.95 9.09 5.69
C SER A 305 -0.86 8.19 6.91
N GLN A 306 0.34 7.68 7.18
CA GLN A 306 0.63 6.78 8.27
C GLN A 306 1.92 7.21 8.97
N TRP A 307 2.19 6.64 10.16
CA TRP A 307 3.46 6.76 10.84
C TRP A 307 4.35 5.57 10.49
N PHE A 308 5.60 5.87 10.15
CA PHE A 308 6.59 4.89 9.74
C PHE A 308 7.83 4.97 10.62
N ALA A 309 8.44 3.80 10.85
CA ALA A 309 9.82 3.70 11.31
C ALA A 309 10.72 3.46 10.09
N SER A 310 11.66 4.37 9.84
CA SER A 310 12.61 4.26 8.76
C SER A 310 13.62 3.13 9.05
N ILE A 311 13.83 2.28 8.08
CA ILE A 311 14.86 1.24 8.11
C ILE A 311 16.16 1.77 7.50
N ASP A 312 16.08 2.67 6.55
CA ASP A 312 17.26 3.21 5.83
C ASP A 312 18.28 3.86 6.76
N GLY A 313 17.81 4.48 7.86
CA GLY A 313 18.68 5.14 8.82
C GLY A 313 19.67 4.23 9.57
N PHE A 314 19.45 2.90 9.56
CA PHE A 314 20.33 1.93 10.24
C PHE A 314 20.57 0.64 9.45
N ARG A 315 20.07 0.53 8.21
CA ARG A 315 20.19 -0.66 7.35
C ARG A 315 21.63 -1.12 7.18
N ASP A 316 22.52 -0.20 6.80
CA ASP A 316 23.94 -0.53 6.53
C ASP A 316 24.65 -1.02 7.78
N GLU A 317 24.36 -0.41 8.93
CA GLU A 317 24.93 -0.83 10.22
C GLU A 317 24.40 -2.22 10.64
N ALA A 318 23.10 -2.48 10.40
CA ALA A 318 22.50 -3.78 10.67
C ALA A 318 23.12 -4.88 9.77
N LEU A 319 23.29 -4.62 8.46
CA LEU A 319 23.90 -5.56 7.52
C LEU A 319 25.36 -5.87 7.93
N LYS A 320 26.13 -4.86 8.29
CA LYS A 320 27.49 -5.05 8.81
C LYS A 320 27.52 -5.89 10.08
N SER A 321 26.61 -5.63 11.02
CA SER A 321 26.51 -6.40 12.26
C SER A 321 26.16 -7.86 12.00
N ILE A 322 25.32 -8.15 10.99
CA ILE A 322 24.99 -9.52 10.55
C ILE A 322 26.25 -10.25 10.08
N ASP A 323 27.13 -9.57 9.35
CA ASP A 323 28.37 -10.16 8.85
C ASP A 323 29.41 -10.46 9.95
N ASP A 324 29.35 -9.70 11.06
CA ASP A 324 30.23 -9.89 12.22
C ASP A 324 29.79 -11.05 13.14
N VAL A 325 28.59 -11.62 12.96
CA VAL A 325 28.05 -12.74 13.76
C VAL A 325 28.47 -14.09 13.22
N GLN A 326 28.88 -14.99 14.12
CA GLN A 326 29.08 -16.40 13.77
C GLN A 326 27.72 -17.14 13.71
N TRP A 327 27.33 -17.53 12.50
CA TRP A 327 26.04 -18.17 12.26
C TRP A 327 26.16 -19.70 12.30
N ILE A 328 25.32 -20.36 13.12
CA ILE A 328 25.17 -21.81 13.18
C ILE A 328 23.68 -22.17 13.08
N PRO A 329 23.22 -22.71 11.97
CA PRO A 329 23.94 -23.07 10.73
C PRO A 329 24.29 -21.80 9.89
N SER A 330 25.32 -21.93 9.04
CA SER A 330 25.87 -20.79 8.25
C SER A 330 24.86 -20.17 7.28
N TRP A 331 23.89 -20.93 6.77
CA TRP A 331 22.85 -20.40 5.88
C TRP A 331 21.96 -19.33 6.52
N GLY A 332 21.93 -19.27 7.86
CA GLY A 332 21.21 -18.25 8.61
C GLY A 332 21.65 -16.83 8.27
N GLN A 333 22.96 -16.63 8.02
CA GLN A 333 23.52 -15.34 7.63
C GLN A 333 22.88 -14.80 6.36
N GLN A 334 22.88 -15.59 5.28
CA GLN A 334 22.32 -15.13 4.00
C GLN A 334 20.83 -14.84 4.11
N ARG A 335 20.11 -15.65 4.90
CA ARG A 335 18.67 -15.46 5.08
C ARG A 335 18.37 -14.13 5.79
N ILE A 336 19.02 -13.84 6.91
CA ILE A 336 18.76 -12.58 7.65
C ILE A 336 19.29 -11.37 6.88
N HIS A 337 20.43 -11.51 6.20
CA HIS A 337 20.99 -10.46 5.35
C HIS A 337 19.97 -10.04 4.28
N ASN A 338 19.41 -10.98 3.51
CA ASN A 338 18.40 -10.68 2.50
C ASN A 338 17.15 -10.05 3.12
N MET A 339 16.67 -10.56 4.26
CA MET A 339 15.48 -10.00 4.95
C MET A 339 15.69 -8.54 5.38
N VAL A 340 16.90 -8.14 5.75
CA VAL A 340 17.22 -6.76 6.14
C VAL A 340 17.50 -5.89 4.91
N SER A 341 18.21 -6.44 3.91
CA SER A 341 18.53 -5.74 2.66
C SER A 341 17.28 -5.24 1.94
N ASP A 342 16.28 -6.11 1.82
CA ASP A 342 15.06 -5.84 1.05
C ASP A 342 13.93 -5.24 1.91
N ARG A 343 14.19 -4.99 3.20
CA ARG A 343 13.16 -4.50 4.12
C ARG A 343 12.76 -3.06 3.83
N HIS A 344 11.46 -2.84 3.57
CA HIS A 344 10.88 -1.51 3.48
C HIS A 344 10.66 -0.90 4.87
N ASP A 345 10.40 0.43 4.92
CA ASP A 345 10.04 1.12 6.15
C ASP A 345 8.83 0.46 6.83
N TRP A 346 8.88 0.37 8.12
CA TRP A 346 7.83 -0.27 8.89
C TRP A 346 6.67 0.70 9.17
N CYS A 347 5.48 0.41 8.63
CA CYS A 347 4.25 1.10 9.00
C CYS A 347 3.87 0.67 10.43
N ILE A 348 4.07 1.57 11.40
CA ILE A 348 3.80 1.30 12.83
C ILE A 348 2.39 1.68 13.27
N SER A 349 1.71 2.57 12.54
CA SER A 349 0.37 3.01 12.89
C SER A 349 -0.71 1.99 12.52
N ARG A 350 -1.72 1.88 13.39
CA ARG A 350 -2.93 1.09 13.19
C ARG A 350 -4.12 1.93 13.62
N GLN A 351 -5.27 1.67 13.02
CA GLN A 351 -6.54 2.31 13.36
C GLN A 351 -7.30 1.39 14.32
N ARG A 352 -6.76 1.20 15.53
CA ARG A 352 -7.29 0.32 16.58
C ARG A 352 -7.32 1.05 17.92
N VAL A 353 -8.40 0.86 18.66
CA VAL A 353 -8.56 1.41 20.01
C VAL A 353 -7.75 0.60 21.04
N TRP A 354 -7.73 -0.74 20.88
CA TRP A 354 -6.95 -1.62 21.74
C TRP A 354 -5.48 -1.68 21.29
N GLY A 355 -4.59 -1.30 22.18
CA GLY A 355 -3.14 -1.22 21.98
C GLY A 355 -2.58 0.04 22.63
N VAL A 356 -1.26 0.22 22.57
CA VAL A 356 -0.59 1.43 23.02
C VAL A 356 -0.70 2.50 21.94
N PRO A 357 -1.22 3.70 22.22
CA PRO A 357 -1.35 4.77 21.23
C PRO A 357 0.03 5.34 20.84
N ILE A 358 0.13 5.89 19.64
CA ILE A 358 1.28 6.68 19.21
C ILE A 358 1.13 8.09 19.82
N PRO A 359 2.02 8.52 20.75
CA PRO A 359 1.84 9.71 21.56
C PRO A 359 2.28 10.99 20.82
N VAL A 360 1.56 11.33 19.79
CA VAL A 360 1.83 12.53 18.98
C VAL A 360 0.65 13.48 19.08
N PHE A 361 0.93 14.71 19.43
CA PHE A 361 -0.06 15.78 19.50
C PHE A 361 -0.01 16.65 18.24
N TYR A 362 -1.14 17.22 17.87
CA TYR A 362 -1.24 18.11 16.71
C TYR A 362 -1.72 19.48 17.15
N CYS A 363 -1.03 20.53 16.73
CA CYS A 363 -1.44 21.90 17.03
C CYS A 363 -2.74 22.23 16.30
N ASP A 364 -3.76 22.67 17.03
CA ASP A 364 -5.07 23.05 16.48
C ASP A 364 -5.00 24.23 15.51
N ASN A 365 -3.99 25.14 15.68
CA ASN A 365 -3.87 26.32 14.85
C ASN A 365 -3.22 26.05 13.49
N CYS A 366 -2.22 25.16 13.41
CA CYS A 366 -1.41 25.00 12.21
C CYS A 366 -1.23 23.55 11.75
N GLY A 367 -1.79 22.57 12.49
CA GLY A 367 -1.70 21.16 12.18
C GLY A 367 -0.30 20.55 12.33
N GLU A 368 0.67 21.31 12.84
CA GLU A 368 2.03 20.80 13.09
C GLU A 368 2.00 19.74 14.17
N HIS A 369 2.73 18.65 13.98
CA HIS A 369 2.83 17.61 14.98
C HIS A 369 3.90 17.95 16.03
N LEU A 370 3.61 17.60 17.27
CA LEU A 370 4.49 17.79 18.41
C LEU A 370 4.90 16.44 18.96
N ILE A 371 6.19 16.16 18.89
CA ILE A 371 6.86 15.00 19.45
C ILE A 371 8.30 15.41 19.82
N ASN A 372 8.63 15.32 21.08
CA ASN A 372 9.97 15.58 21.60
C ASN A 372 10.15 14.84 22.94
N GLU A 373 11.36 14.89 23.49
CA GLU A 373 11.70 14.20 24.73
C GLU A 373 10.75 14.56 25.90
N ALA A 374 10.47 15.85 26.09
CA ALA A 374 9.61 16.30 27.20
C ALA A 374 8.15 15.81 27.07
N THR A 375 7.59 15.82 25.87
CA THR A 375 6.23 15.32 25.63
C THR A 375 6.14 13.81 25.78
N ILE A 376 7.16 13.09 25.33
CA ILE A 376 7.25 11.62 25.47
C ILE A 376 7.38 11.24 26.95
N ASP A 377 8.26 11.89 27.71
CA ASP A 377 8.45 11.59 29.13
C ASP A 377 7.17 11.88 29.93
N SER A 378 6.48 12.97 29.62
CA SER A 378 5.20 13.28 30.26
C SER A 378 4.17 12.18 30.04
N VAL A 379 3.96 11.76 28.80
CA VAL A 379 3.01 10.69 28.48
C VAL A 379 3.46 9.35 29.07
N ALA A 380 4.75 9.01 29.03
CA ALA A 380 5.27 7.79 29.63
C ALA A 380 5.04 7.74 31.14
N ASN A 381 5.20 8.87 31.85
CA ASN A 381 4.93 8.98 33.27
C ASN A 381 3.44 8.82 33.61
N TRP A 382 2.53 9.28 32.74
CA TRP A 382 1.11 9.00 32.84
C TRP A 382 0.81 7.51 32.66
N PHE A 383 1.42 6.88 31.64
CA PHE A 383 1.23 5.45 31.38
C PHE A 383 1.79 4.59 32.51
N GLU A 384 2.87 4.98 33.16
CA GLU A 384 3.42 4.26 34.30
C GLU A 384 2.48 4.23 35.51
N LYS A 385 1.67 5.28 35.67
CA LYS A 385 0.68 5.39 36.76
C LYS A 385 -0.65 4.71 36.44
N GLU A 386 -1.19 4.94 35.23
CA GLU A 386 -2.58 4.62 34.87
C GLU A 386 -2.69 3.69 33.66
N GLY A 387 -1.56 3.29 33.07
CA GLY A 387 -1.54 2.55 31.82
C GLY A 387 -1.85 3.42 30.60
N SER A 388 -1.87 2.81 29.43
CA SER A 388 -2.17 3.52 28.19
C SER A 388 -3.63 4.01 28.09
N ASP A 389 -4.50 3.62 29.01
CA ASP A 389 -5.86 4.16 29.15
C ASP A 389 -5.86 5.67 29.45
N ALA A 390 -4.79 6.20 30.05
CA ALA A 390 -4.59 7.63 30.30
C ALA A 390 -4.76 8.48 29.02
N TRP A 391 -4.38 7.98 27.88
CA TRP A 391 -4.53 8.67 26.58
C TRP A 391 -5.97 9.02 26.22
N TRP A 392 -6.94 8.24 26.67
CA TRP A 392 -8.37 8.46 26.44
C TRP A 392 -9.08 9.03 27.66
N ALA A 393 -8.46 8.99 28.84
CA ALA A 393 -9.05 9.48 30.08
C ALA A 393 -8.74 10.95 30.35
N HIS A 394 -7.65 11.48 29.78
CA HIS A 394 -7.15 12.83 30.01
C HIS A 394 -7.13 13.67 28.74
N THR A 395 -7.17 15.00 28.88
CA THR A 395 -7.04 15.94 27.75
C THR A 395 -5.56 16.08 27.34
N ALA A 396 -5.32 16.64 26.14
CA ALA A 396 -3.96 16.90 25.67
C ALA A 396 -3.22 17.85 26.63
N GLU A 397 -3.90 18.86 27.17
CA GLU A 397 -3.33 19.81 28.12
C GLU A 397 -2.89 19.16 29.45
N GLU A 398 -3.62 18.14 29.91
CA GLU A 398 -3.25 17.38 31.12
C GLU A 398 -2.06 16.44 30.86
N LEU A 399 -2.00 15.83 29.67
CA LEU A 399 -0.95 14.90 29.28
C LEU A 399 0.37 15.60 28.94
N LEU A 400 0.32 16.85 28.47
CA LEU A 400 1.48 17.63 28.08
C LEU A 400 2.13 18.34 29.28
N PRO A 401 3.44 18.61 29.24
CA PRO A 401 4.08 19.45 30.22
C PRO A 401 3.46 20.85 30.29
N GLU A 402 3.36 21.43 31.50
CA GLU A 402 2.83 22.79 31.67
C GLU A 402 3.60 23.81 30.83
N GLY A 403 2.87 24.70 30.17
CA GLY A 403 3.44 25.73 29.29
C GLY A 403 3.87 25.24 27.89
N THR A 404 3.51 24.04 27.50
CA THR A 404 3.80 23.53 26.15
C THR A 404 3.21 24.45 25.09
N VAL A 405 4.03 24.79 24.08
CA VAL A 405 3.64 25.61 22.93
C VAL A 405 4.08 24.95 21.62
N CYS A 406 3.31 25.17 20.57
CA CYS A 406 3.68 24.71 19.23
C CYS A 406 4.98 25.37 18.75
N PRO A 407 6.00 24.60 18.34
CA PRO A 407 7.29 25.16 17.92
C PRO A 407 7.19 25.98 16.63
N LYS A 408 6.14 25.80 15.84
CA LYS A 408 5.96 26.46 14.55
C LYS A 408 5.16 27.77 14.64
N CYS A 409 4.09 27.80 15.42
CA CYS A 409 3.19 28.96 15.47
C CYS A 409 2.96 29.55 16.88
N GLY A 410 3.51 28.94 17.92
CA GLY A 410 3.31 29.37 19.33
C GLY A 410 1.92 29.06 19.88
N GLY A 411 1.07 28.31 19.15
CA GLY A 411 -0.25 27.88 19.63
C GLY A 411 -0.14 27.02 20.89
N LYS A 412 -1.18 27.02 21.72
CA LYS A 412 -1.19 26.33 23.03
C LYS A 412 -2.24 25.21 23.11
N HIS A 413 -3.03 25.00 22.06
CA HIS A 413 -4.06 23.98 22.00
C HIS A 413 -3.65 22.88 21.04
N PHE A 414 -3.87 21.62 21.49
CA PHE A 414 -3.43 20.41 20.80
C PHE A 414 -4.51 19.31 20.79
#